data_32bb99c81eb6a7efd97709c67e47c44d
#
_entry.id   32bb99c81eb6a7efd97709c67e47c44d
#
_cell.length_a   1.000
_cell.length_b   1.000
_cell.length_c   1.000
_cell.angle_alpha   90.00
_cell.angle_beta   90.00
_cell.angle_gamma   90.00
#
_symmetry.space_group_name_H-M   'P 1'
#
loop_
_entity.id
_entity.type
_entity.pdbx_description
1 polymer ?
#
loop_
_entity_poly.entity_id
_entity_poly.type
_entity_poly.pdbx_seq_one_letter_code
_entity_poly.pdbx_strand_id
1 'polypeptide(L)'
;MMSLHRFFTFLLLLTITSYSEGQTNIGKVIPNNVFSAIKKSKVSFNDTNQEAIYFSTLIPKKIVIEELESLYNELGSFEKDKKIYNSSIQTKGELLTLITSIVKKDKRVHVYISDKDKLKQEMSINNLQESFKKILMRKFVNDYIKELEKNIQKTDKKQNKIIRNNPNNLEMNSGFFYKIYQKKESKKIGLKSALEKLYEELEETKMIYNSIE
;
A
#
# COMPACT_ATOMS: atom_id res chain seq x y z
N MET A 1 1.03 18.34 0.63
CA MET A 1 1.61 17.03 1.03
C MET A 1 0.50 16.21 1.68
N MET A 2 -0.18 15.31 0.96
CA MET A 2 -1.11 14.37 1.59
C MET A 2 -0.28 13.38 2.40
N SER A 3 -0.47 13.35 3.72
CA SER A 3 0.21 12.37 4.56
C SER A 3 -0.27 10.96 4.17
N LEU A 4 0.57 9.95 4.36
CA LEU A 4 0.23 8.53 4.20
C LEU A 4 -1.12 8.21 4.87
N HIS A 5 -1.37 8.86 6.01
CA HIS A 5 -2.63 8.77 6.77
C HIS A 5 -3.87 9.21 5.96
N ARG A 6 -3.77 10.27 5.13
CA ARG A 6 -4.91 10.71 4.28
C ARG A 6 -5.14 9.80 3.07
N PHE A 7 -4.08 9.16 2.57
CA PHE A 7 -4.20 8.16 1.51
C PHE A 7 -4.94 6.91 2.01
N PHE A 8 -4.58 6.41 3.19
CA PHE A 8 -5.27 5.28 3.83
C PHE A 8 -6.69 5.63 4.28
N THR A 9 -6.94 6.86 4.74
CA THR A 9 -8.29 7.31 5.07
C THR A 9 -9.17 7.39 3.81
N PHE A 10 -8.61 7.79 2.67
CA PHE A 10 -9.31 7.81 1.39
C PHE A 10 -9.60 6.39 0.86
N LEU A 11 -8.66 5.46 1.05
CA LEU A 11 -8.87 4.03 0.73
C LEU A 11 -9.96 3.42 1.64
N LEU A 12 -9.96 3.74 2.92
CA LEU A 12 -10.96 3.30 3.90
C LEU A 12 -12.37 3.86 3.58
N LEU A 13 -12.46 5.12 3.13
CA LEU A 13 -13.72 5.74 2.71
C LEU A 13 -14.29 5.11 1.44
N LEU A 14 -13.45 4.63 0.52
CA LEU A 14 -13.90 3.90 -0.67
C LEU A 14 -14.48 2.51 -0.34
N THR A 15 -14.07 1.91 0.78
CA THR A 15 -14.60 0.60 1.23
C THR A 15 -15.96 0.72 1.91
N ILE A 16 -16.33 1.89 2.44
CA ILE A 16 -17.59 2.10 3.17
C ILE A 16 -18.80 2.32 2.23
N THR A 17 -18.57 2.69 0.96
CA THR A 17 -19.64 3.08 0.02
C THR A 17 -20.10 2.00 -0.96
N SER A 18 -19.55 0.77 -0.89
CA SER A 18 -19.92 -0.30 -1.84
C SER A 18 -20.48 -1.53 -1.13
N TYR A 19 -21.71 -1.42 -0.63
CA TYR A 19 -22.53 -2.60 -0.31
C TYR A 19 -23.16 -3.10 -1.60
N SER A 20 -22.58 -4.09 -2.24
CA SER A 20 -23.28 -4.99 -3.16
C SER A 20 -22.68 -6.39 -3.12
N GLU A 21 -23.56 -7.34 -3.06
CA GLU A 21 -23.40 -8.75 -2.75
C GLU A 21 -22.42 -9.52 -3.64
N GLY A 22 -21.66 -10.41 -3.05
CA GLY A 22 -21.26 -11.67 -3.72
C GLY A 22 -19.95 -11.72 -4.48
N GLN A 23 -19.07 -10.73 -4.41
CA GLN A 23 -17.71 -10.85 -4.96
C GLN A 23 -16.66 -10.93 -3.86
N THR A 24 -15.71 -11.85 -4.02
CA THR A 24 -14.59 -12.09 -3.11
C THR A 24 -13.97 -10.79 -2.58
N ASN A 25 -13.86 -10.65 -1.27
CA ASN A 25 -13.46 -9.44 -0.54
C ASN A 25 -12.08 -8.85 -0.92
N ILE A 26 -11.29 -9.59 -1.68
CA ILE A 26 -9.93 -9.21 -2.12
C ILE A 26 -9.90 -7.84 -2.83
N GLY A 27 -10.90 -7.54 -3.67
CA GLY A 27 -10.98 -6.26 -4.40
C GLY A 27 -11.35 -5.05 -3.54
N LYS A 28 -11.81 -5.25 -2.28
CA LYS A 28 -12.12 -4.15 -1.36
C LYS A 28 -10.86 -3.61 -0.66
N VAL A 29 -9.92 -4.49 -0.32
CA VAL A 29 -8.71 -4.15 0.43
C VAL A 29 -7.60 -3.63 -0.49
N ILE A 30 -7.43 -4.25 -1.65
CA ILE A 30 -6.42 -3.86 -2.62
C ILE A 30 -7.10 -3.59 -3.97
N PRO A 31 -7.08 -2.34 -4.47
CA PRO A 31 -7.65 -2.04 -5.78
C PRO A 31 -6.99 -2.88 -6.87
N ASN A 32 -7.78 -3.52 -7.73
CA ASN A 32 -7.29 -4.34 -8.84
C ASN A 32 -6.37 -3.59 -9.82
N ASN A 33 -6.32 -2.26 -9.73
CA ASN A 33 -5.54 -1.36 -10.58
C ASN A 33 -4.35 -0.70 -9.87
N VAL A 34 -3.83 -1.27 -8.77
CA VAL A 34 -2.64 -0.73 -8.08
C VAL A 34 -1.49 -0.57 -9.06
N PHE A 35 -1.30 -1.53 -9.95
CA PHE A 35 -0.32 -1.46 -11.03
C PHE A 35 -0.98 -1.43 -12.41
N SER A 36 -0.35 -0.70 -13.35
CA SER A 36 -0.64 -0.89 -14.77
C SER A 36 0.07 -2.12 -15.33
N ALA A 37 -0.36 -2.58 -16.50
CA ALA A 37 0.44 -3.50 -17.31
C ALA A 37 1.80 -2.84 -17.63
N ILE A 38 2.82 -3.67 -17.85
CA ILE A 38 4.13 -3.23 -18.35
C ILE A 38 3.99 -2.85 -19.84
N LYS A 39 4.55 -1.72 -20.23
CA LYS A 39 4.45 -1.17 -21.60
C LYS A 39 5.78 -0.57 -22.02
N LYS A 40 5.99 -0.47 -23.33
CA LYS A 40 7.09 0.30 -23.92
C LYS A 40 6.69 1.76 -24.09
N SER A 41 7.63 2.66 -23.89
CA SER A 41 7.46 4.10 -24.12
C SER A 41 8.80 4.75 -24.48
N LYS A 42 8.75 5.90 -25.13
CA LYS A 42 9.93 6.77 -25.29
C LYS A 42 9.93 7.78 -24.17
N VAL A 43 11.05 7.90 -23.49
CA VAL A 43 11.25 8.81 -22.34
C VAL A 43 12.55 9.56 -22.51
N SER A 44 12.56 10.83 -22.13
CA SER A 44 13.78 11.63 -22.09
C SER A 44 14.53 11.38 -20.77
N PHE A 45 15.77 10.92 -20.89
CA PHE A 45 16.72 10.83 -19.79
C PHE A 45 17.87 11.82 -20.10
N ASN A 46 18.04 12.86 -19.29
CA ASN A 46 19.06 13.89 -19.51
C ASN A 46 19.09 14.40 -20.97
N ASP A 47 17.93 14.84 -21.48
CA ASP A 47 17.73 15.38 -22.83
C ASP A 47 17.93 14.37 -23.98
N THR A 48 18.20 13.12 -23.67
CA THR A 48 18.29 12.03 -24.65
C THR A 48 17.05 11.18 -24.63
N ASN A 49 16.33 11.10 -25.77
CA ASN A 49 15.18 10.23 -25.90
C ASN A 49 15.63 8.77 -26.04
N GLN A 50 15.15 7.93 -25.14
CA GLN A 50 15.45 6.49 -25.11
C GLN A 50 14.15 5.67 -25.02
N GLU A 51 14.19 4.47 -25.56
CA GLU A 51 13.15 3.49 -25.31
C GLU A 51 13.25 2.99 -23.88
N ALA A 52 12.12 2.95 -23.18
CA ALA A 52 12.02 2.45 -21.82
C ALA A 52 10.83 1.51 -21.69
N ILE A 53 10.97 0.57 -20.80
CA ILE A 53 9.86 -0.24 -20.33
C ILE A 53 9.33 0.42 -19.06
N TYR A 54 8.02 0.55 -18.92
CA TYR A 54 7.43 1.21 -17.77
C TYR A 54 6.17 0.55 -17.26
N PHE A 55 5.90 0.73 -15.99
CA PHE A 55 4.60 0.56 -15.36
C PHE A 55 4.23 1.78 -14.53
N SER A 56 2.96 1.88 -14.15
CA SER A 56 2.52 2.89 -13.19
C SER A 56 1.86 2.25 -11.98
N THR A 57 1.96 2.92 -10.82
CA THR A 57 1.41 2.42 -9.57
C THR A 57 0.72 3.53 -8.78
N LEU A 58 -0.23 3.16 -7.92
CA LEU A 58 -0.84 4.03 -6.91
C LEU A 58 0.02 4.16 -5.64
N ILE A 59 1.04 3.31 -5.49
CA ILE A 59 1.93 3.33 -4.34
C ILE A 59 2.67 4.67 -4.25
N PRO A 60 2.79 5.29 -3.06
CA PRO A 60 3.45 6.57 -2.89
C PRO A 60 4.88 6.57 -3.43
N LYS A 61 5.26 7.66 -4.13
CA LYS A 61 6.58 7.81 -4.76
C LYS A 61 7.74 7.54 -3.80
N LYS A 62 7.61 7.94 -2.53
CA LYS A 62 8.63 7.71 -1.50
C LYS A 62 8.90 6.22 -1.32
N ILE A 63 7.85 5.41 -1.17
CA ILE A 63 7.96 3.95 -1.01
C ILE A 63 8.58 3.33 -2.27
N VAL A 64 8.14 3.76 -3.46
CA VAL A 64 8.69 3.25 -4.73
C VAL A 64 10.19 3.53 -4.84
N ILE A 65 10.65 4.70 -4.41
CA ILE A 65 12.07 5.05 -4.40
C ILE A 65 12.84 4.19 -3.38
N GLU A 66 12.36 4.10 -2.14
CA GLU A 66 13.02 3.34 -1.08
C GLU A 66 13.19 1.85 -1.46
N GLU A 67 12.16 1.24 -2.02
CA GLU A 67 12.22 -0.17 -2.44
C GLU A 67 13.08 -0.35 -3.71
N LEU A 68 13.11 0.62 -4.63
CA LEU A 68 14.00 0.56 -5.78
C LEU A 68 15.47 0.66 -5.35
N GLU A 69 15.80 1.60 -4.48
CA GLU A 69 17.15 1.78 -3.93
C GLU A 69 17.60 0.51 -3.18
N SER A 70 16.71 -0.10 -2.41
CA SER A 70 16.97 -1.37 -1.73
C SER A 70 17.27 -2.51 -2.71
N LEU A 71 16.42 -2.67 -3.72
CA LEU A 71 16.57 -3.71 -4.75
C LEU A 71 17.88 -3.55 -5.53
N TYR A 72 18.22 -2.34 -5.95
CA TYR A 72 19.43 -2.10 -6.71
C TYR A 72 20.69 -2.30 -5.88
N ASN A 73 20.68 -1.91 -4.60
CA ASN A 73 21.79 -2.20 -3.68
C ASN A 73 21.98 -3.70 -3.43
N GLU A 74 20.89 -4.48 -3.42
CA GLU A 74 20.94 -5.94 -3.25
C GLU A 74 21.50 -6.64 -4.50
N LEU A 75 21.13 -6.16 -5.70
CA LEU A 75 21.50 -6.81 -6.96
C LEU A 75 22.80 -6.30 -7.56
N GLY A 76 23.36 -5.21 -7.05
CA GLY A 76 24.60 -4.64 -7.59
C GLY A 76 24.91 -3.26 -7.05
N SER A 77 25.18 -2.31 -7.92
CA SER A 77 25.48 -0.92 -7.55
C SER A 77 24.46 0.05 -8.15
N PHE A 78 24.19 1.14 -7.45
CA PHE A 78 23.43 2.23 -8.02
C PHE A 78 24.01 3.59 -7.65
N GLU A 79 23.76 4.55 -8.52
CA GLU A 79 24.10 5.95 -8.33
C GLU A 79 22.90 6.82 -8.66
N LYS A 80 22.60 7.79 -7.80
CA LYS A 80 21.51 8.73 -8.00
C LYS A 80 22.03 10.06 -8.52
N ASP A 81 21.63 10.41 -9.72
CA ASP A 81 21.85 11.73 -10.30
C ASP A 81 20.51 12.46 -10.44
N LYS A 82 20.25 13.45 -9.56
CA LYS A 82 19.02 14.27 -9.52
C LYS A 82 17.75 13.41 -9.46
N LYS A 83 17.12 13.12 -10.62
CA LYS A 83 15.87 12.36 -10.77
C LYS A 83 16.08 11.03 -11.47
N ILE A 84 17.31 10.68 -11.77
CA ILE A 84 17.70 9.49 -12.51
C ILE A 84 18.50 8.59 -11.59
N TYR A 85 18.27 7.30 -11.71
CA TYR A 85 19.00 6.25 -11.02
C TYR A 85 19.75 5.44 -12.06
N ASN A 86 21.09 5.55 -12.04
CA ASN A 86 21.96 4.68 -12.83
C ASN A 86 22.30 3.47 -11.99
N SER A 87 22.17 2.28 -12.55
CA SER A 87 22.50 1.04 -11.83
C SER A 87 23.21 0.05 -12.72
N SER A 88 24.10 -0.73 -12.12
CA SER A 88 24.72 -1.90 -12.74
C SER A 88 24.37 -3.08 -11.87
N ILE A 89 23.48 -3.93 -12.35
CA ILE A 89 22.93 -5.06 -11.59
C ILE A 89 23.19 -6.36 -12.32
N GLN A 90 23.40 -7.41 -11.56
CA GLN A 90 23.59 -8.76 -12.09
C GLN A 90 22.36 -9.61 -11.89
N THR A 91 21.76 -10.10 -12.98
CA THR A 91 20.60 -10.97 -12.94
C THR A 91 20.85 -12.20 -13.81
N LYS A 92 20.68 -13.40 -13.24
CA LYS A 92 20.81 -14.70 -13.97
C LYS A 92 22.05 -14.79 -14.87
N GLY A 93 23.18 -14.22 -14.42
CA GLY A 93 24.44 -14.23 -15.16
C GLY A 93 24.62 -13.11 -16.18
N GLU A 94 23.66 -12.22 -16.36
CA GLU A 94 23.74 -11.05 -17.21
C GLU A 94 24.00 -9.79 -16.39
N LEU A 95 24.89 -8.92 -16.87
CA LEU A 95 25.10 -7.56 -16.34
C LEU A 95 24.18 -6.59 -17.07
N LEU A 96 23.25 -5.99 -16.32
CA LEU A 96 22.35 -4.95 -16.84
C LEU A 96 22.85 -3.58 -16.39
N THR A 97 23.08 -2.68 -17.35
CA THR A 97 23.38 -1.28 -17.06
C THR A 97 22.13 -0.44 -17.32
N LEU A 98 21.42 -0.12 -16.27
CA LEU A 98 20.08 0.44 -16.33
C LEU A 98 20.08 1.95 -16.01
N ILE A 99 19.15 2.65 -16.65
CA ILE A 99 18.75 4.01 -16.31
C ILE A 99 17.29 3.95 -15.88
N THR A 100 17.00 4.41 -14.67
CA THR A 100 15.64 4.43 -14.14
C THR A 100 15.20 5.84 -13.83
N SER A 101 13.96 6.18 -14.19
CA SER A 101 13.31 7.44 -13.81
C SER A 101 11.97 7.17 -13.14
N ILE A 102 11.70 7.91 -12.04
CA ILE A 102 10.46 7.79 -11.28
C ILE A 102 9.76 9.15 -11.28
N VAL A 103 8.61 9.21 -11.97
CA VAL A 103 7.85 10.44 -12.16
C VAL A 103 6.44 10.28 -11.60
N LYS A 104 5.94 11.28 -10.87
CA LYS A 104 4.55 11.34 -10.46
C LYS A 104 3.74 12.14 -11.48
N LYS A 105 2.76 11.49 -12.10
CA LYS A 105 1.85 12.08 -13.08
C LYS A 105 0.44 11.53 -12.85
N ASP A 106 -0.59 12.37 -12.94
CA ASP A 106 -2.01 11.97 -12.89
C ASP A 106 -2.37 11.06 -11.70
N LYS A 107 -1.90 11.44 -10.51
CA LYS A 107 -2.06 10.70 -9.23
C LYS A 107 -1.34 9.34 -9.19
N ARG A 108 -0.66 8.92 -10.23
CA ARG A 108 0.12 7.69 -10.28
C ARG A 108 1.62 7.97 -10.29
N VAL A 109 2.39 6.99 -9.84
CA VAL A 109 3.85 6.99 -9.94
C VAL A 109 4.22 6.11 -11.12
N HIS A 110 4.95 6.66 -12.07
CA HIS A 110 5.45 5.98 -13.26
C HIS A 110 6.91 5.64 -13.03
N VAL A 111 7.26 4.37 -13.25
CA VAL A 111 8.62 3.84 -13.16
C VAL A 111 9.04 3.45 -14.57
N TYR A 112 10.02 4.15 -15.11
CA TYR A 112 10.59 3.93 -16.42
C TYR A 112 11.98 3.33 -16.26
N ILE A 113 12.23 2.19 -16.89
CA ILE A 113 13.54 1.52 -16.88
C ILE A 113 14.01 1.35 -18.33
N SER A 114 15.20 1.83 -18.60
CA SER A 114 15.88 1.68 -19.89
C SER A 114 17.23 1.02 -19.69
N ASP A 115 17.63 0.21 -20.64
CA ASP A 115 19.00 -0.29 -20.76
C ASP A 115 19.84 0.71 -21.58
N LYS A 116 21.06 1.01 -21.13
CA LYS A 116 22.01 1.84 -21.88
C LYS A 116 22.31 1.25 -23.27
N ASP A 117 22.23 -0.06 -23.44
CA ASP A 117 22.48 -0.77 -24.66
C ASP A 117 21.26 -0.94 -25.58
N LYS A 118 20.24 -0.09 -25.43
CA LYS A 118 19.05 0.00 -26.32
C LYS A 118 18.12 -1.22 -26.28
N LEU A 119 17.72 -1.66 -25.10
CA LEU A 119 16.76 -2.75 -24.89
C LEU A 119 17.16 -4.11 -25.48
N LYS A 120 18.45 -4.38 -25.64
CA LYS A 120 18.92 -5.70 -26.05
C LYS A 120 18.50 -6.80 -25.05
N GLN A 121 18.25 -6.41 -23.80
CA GLN A 121 17.88 -7.31 -22.71
C GLN A 121 16.46 -7.05 -22.20
N GLU A 122 15.53 -6.81 -23.13
CA GLU A 122 14.13 -6.50 -22.81
C GLU A 122 13.48 -7.53 -21.89
N MET A 123 13.73 -8.82 -22.10
CA MET A 123 13.16 -9.88 -21.28
C MET A 123 13.66 -9.81 -19.83
N SER A 124 14.93 -9.51 -19.62
CA SER A 124 15.52 -9.37 -18.30
C SER A 124 14.96 -8.14 -17.56
N ILE A 125 14.73 -7.03 -18.28
CA ILE A 125 14.12 -5.82 -17.71
C ILE A 125 12.64 -6.08 -17.35
N ASN A 126 11.89 -6.79 -18.19
CA ASN A 126 10.50 -7.17 -17.88
C ASN A 126 10.44 -8.02 -16.61
N ASN A 127 11.30 -9.03 -16.48
CA ASN A 127 11.37 -9.87 -15.29
C ASN A 127 11.74 -9.08 -14.04
N LEU A 128 12.68 -8.14 -14.16
CA LEU A 128 13.05 -7.22 -13.07
C LEU A 128 11.84 -6.36 -12.65
N GLN A 129 11.09 -5.81 -13.60
CA GLN A 129 9.91 -5.01 -13.30
C GLN A 129 8.81 -5.82 -12.63
N GLU A 130 8.56 -7.05 -13.05
CA GLU A 130 7.58 -7.92 -12.39
C GLU A 130 8.02 -8.27 -10.97
N SER A 131 9.29 -8.57 -10.75
CA SER A 131 9.85 -8.79 -9.41
C SER A 131 9.73 -7.53 -8.54
N PHE A 132 10.02 -6.37 -9.10
CA PHE A 132 9.88 -5.10 -8.39
C PHE A 132 8.42 -4.78 -8.03
N LYS A 133 7.46 -5.06 -8.91
CA LYS A 133 6.02 -4.93 -8.61
C LYS A 133 5.61 -5.84 -7.44
N LYS A 134 6.11 -7.07 -7.37
CA LYS A 134 5.86 -7.98 -6.24
C LYS A 134 6.41 -7.40 -4.93
N ILE A 135 7.64 -6.89 -4.93
CA ILE A 135 8.26 -6.24 -3.75
C ILE A 135 7.40 -5.05 -3.29
N LEU A 136 7.02 -4.18 -4.21
CA LEU A 136 6.17 -3.03 -3.91
C LEU A 136 4.80 -3.45 -3.35
N MET A 137 4.19 -4.50 -3.90
CA MET A 137 2.92 -5.01 -3.40
C MET A 137 3.06 -5.56 -1.98
N ARG A 138 4.07 -6.39 -1.72
CA ARG A 138 4.36 -6.91 -0.37
C ARG A 138 4.56 -5.78 0.63
N LYS A 139 5.34 -4.78 0.28
CA LYS A 139 5.56 -3.60 1.12
C LYS A 139 4.27 -2.85 1.40
N PHE A 140 3.48 -2.60 0.38
CA PHE A 140 2.20 -1.90 0.48
C PHE A 140 1.23 -2.64 1.41
N VAL A 141 1.06 -3.95 1.22
CA VAL A 141 0.17 -4.78 2.05
C VAL A 141 0.66 -4.85 3.49
N ASN A 142 1.97 -5.00 3.71
CA ASN A 142 2.55 -5.02 5.06
C ASN A 142 2.36 -3.70 5.81
N ASP A 143 2.51 -2.55 5.13
CA ASP A 143 2.26 -1.25 5.74
C ASP A 143 0.75 -1.06 6.06
N TYR A 144 -0.13 -1.62 5.26
CA TYR A 144 -1.57 -1.64 5.53
C TYR A 144 -1.92 -2.52 6.74
N ILE A 145 -1.34 -3.72 6.86
CA ILE A 145 -1.48 -4.58 8.04
C ILE A 145 -1.09 -3.82 9.31
N LYS A 146 0.06 -3.15 9.32
CA LYS A 146 0.51 -2.35 10.46
C LYS A 146 -0.45 -1.22 10.84
N GLU A 147 -1.07 -0.58 9.85
CA GLU A 147 -2.07 0.47 10.12
C GLU A 147 -3.37 -0.11 10.69
N LEU A 148 -3.82 -1.28 10.20
CA LEU A 148 -4.96 -2.01 10.78
C LEU A 148 -4.71 -2.39 12.23
N GLU A 149 -3.56 -2.98 12.54
CA GLU A 149 -3.17 -3.34 13.91
C GLU A 149 -3.18 -2.12 14.85
N LYS A 150 -2.64 -0.99 14.38
CA LYS A 150 -2.68 0.27 15.13
C LYS A 150 -4.10 0.78 15.36
N ASN A 151 -4.99 0.63 14.37
CA ASN A 151 -6.39 1.03 14.50
C ASN A 151 -7.16 0.11 15.46
N ILE A 152 -6.89 -1.19 15.43
CA ILE A 152 -7.40 -2.17 16.40
C ILE A 152 -7.00 -1.75 17.81
N GLN A 153 -5.71 -1.52 18.06
CA GLN A 153 -5.21 -1.10 19.37
C GLN A 153 -5.85 0.20 19.88
N LYS A 154 -6.04 1.19 19.00
CA LYS A 154 -6.70 2.46 19.37
C LYS A 154 -8.18 2.25 19.71
N THR A 155 -8.87 1.40 18.95
CA THR A 155 -10.29 1.12 19.15
C THR A 155 -10.50 0.33 20.43
N ASP A 156 -9.66 -0.67 20.70
CA ASP A 156 -9.66 -1.46 21.92
C ASP A 156 -9.42 -0.58 23.17
N LYS A 157 -8.42 0.31 23.12
CA LYS A 157 -8.19 1.30 24.20
C LYS A 157 -9.41 2.17 24.48
N LYS A 158 -10.13 2.60 23.41
CA LYS A 158 -11.37 3.39 23.58
C LYS A 158 -12.49 2.57 24.21
N GLN A 159 -12.65 1.32 23.80
CA GLN A 159 -13.64 0.39 24.35
C GLN A 159 -13.36 0.14 25.84
N ASN A 160 -12.12 -0.20 26.19
CA ASN A 160 -11.69 -0.44 27.55
C ASN A 160 -11.88 0.79 28.46
N LYS A 161 -11.63 2.00 27.96
CA LYS A 161 -11.92 3.23 28.69
C LYS A 161 -13.41 3.41 28.98
N ILE A 162 -14.28 3.06 28.02
CA ILE A 162 -15.73 3.14 28.22
C ILE A 162 -16.18 2.11 29.26
N ILE A 163 -15.68 0.88 29.17
CA ILE A 163 -15.98 -0.20 30.13
C ILE A 163 -15.61 0.22 31.56
N ARG A 164 -14.38 0.72 31.77
CA ARG A 164 -13.90 1.16 33.08
C ARG A 164 -14.70 2.31 33.68
N ASN A 165 -15.19 3.21 32.83
CA ASN A 165 -15.91 4.41 33.24
C ASN A 165 -17.44 4.23 33.23
N ASN A 166 -17.92 3.02 32.98
CA ASN A 166 -19.34 2.72 32.99
C ASN A 166 -19.72 2.15 34.37
N PRO A 167 -20.51 2.84 35.18
CA PRO A 167 -20.94 2.28 36.44
C PRO A 167 -21.82 1.04 36.19
N ASN A 168 -21.44 -0.08 36.76
CA ASN A 168 -22.20 -1.35 36.71
C ASN A 168 -23.52 -1.29 37.50
N ASN A 169 -24.11 -0.13 37.73
CA ASN A 169 -25.31 0.02 38.49
C ASN A 169 -26.56 -0.29 37.66
N LEU A 170 -26.96 -1.54 37.71
CA LEU A 170 -28.24 -2.07 37.23
C LEU A 170 -29.46 -1.41 37.94
N GLU A 171 -29.26 -0.61 39.00
CA GLU A 171 -30.34 0.02 39.78
C GLU A 171 -30.83 1.36 39.21
N MET A 172 -30.22 1.90 38.17
CA MET A 172 -30.64 3.18 37.58
C MET A 172 -31.64 2.96 36.44
N ASN A 173 -32.89 2.66 36.78
CA ASN A 173 -33.95 2.41 35.78
C ASN A 173 -34.58 3.68 35.18
N SER A 174 -34.24 4.87 35.63
CA SER A 174 -34.81 6.11 35.14
C SER A 174 -33.95 7.35 35.40
N GLY A 175 -34.16 8.42 34.62
CA GLY A 175 -33.54 9.72 34.82
C GLY A 175 -32.31 10.02 33.95
N PHE A 176 -31.64 11.13 34.26
CA PHE A 176 -30.52 11.67 33.47
C PHE A 176 -29.32 10.69 33.40
N PHE A 177 -29.00 10.04 34.50
CA PHE A 177 -27.89 9.07 34.55
C PHE A 177 -28.17 7.81 33.74
N TYR A 178 -29.41 7.36 33.68
CA TYR A 178 -29.83 6.24 32.81
C TYR A 178 -29.61 6.54 31.33
N LYS A 179 -29.94 7.76 30.88
CA LYS A 179 -29.67 8.20 29.50
C LYS A 179 -28.18 8.21 29.18
N ILE A 180 -27.33 8.67 30.13
CA ILE A 180 -25.87 8.62 29.98
C ILE A 180 -25.37 7.18 29.89
N TYR A 181 -25.89 6.31 30.73
CA TYR A 181 -25.55 4.88 30.70
C TYR A 181 -25.93 4.23 29.36
N GLN A 182 -27.15 4.41 28.88
CA GLN A 182 -27.59 3.89 27.58
C GLN A 182 -26.71 4.39 26.42
N LYS A 183 -26.36 5.68 26.43
CA LYS A 183 -25.46 6.25 25.40
C LYS A 183 -24.07 5.61 25.45
N LYS A 184 -23.53 5.31 26.62
CA LYS A 184 -22.24 4.61 26.77
C LYS A 184 -22.32 3.16 26.32
N GLU A 185 -23.40 2.43 26.62
CA GLU A 185 -23.61 1.06 26.19
C GLU A 185 -23.75 0.97 24.66
N SER A 186 -24.55 1.84 24.06
CA SER A 186 -24.66 1.91 22.59
C SER A 186 -23.30 2.16 21.92
N LYS A 187 -22.48 3.06 22.51
CA LYS A 187 -21.13 3.33 22.02
C LYS A 187 -20.20 2.14 22.20
N LYS A 188 -20.30 1.40 23.29
CA LYS A 188 -19.53 0.17 23.57
C LYS A 188 -19.86 -0.93 22.53
N ILE A 189 -21.15 -1.13 22.23
CA ILE A 189 -21.62 -2.07 21.21
C ILE A 189 -21.09 -1.68 19.84
N GLY A 190 -21.19 -0.39 19.47
CA GLY A 190 -20.65 0.10 18.20
C GLY A 190 -19.14 -0.08 18.07
N LEU A 191 -18.36 0.13 19.14
CA LEU A 191 -16.92 -0.12 19.14
C LEU A 191 -16.58 -1.61 19.06
N LYS A 192 -17.39 -2.49 19.68
CA LYS A 192 -17.22 -3.94 19.57
C LYS A 192 -17.42 -4.39 18.13
N SER A 193 -18.50 -3.98 17.48
CA SER A 193 -18.75 -4.29 16.06
C SER A 193 -17.66 -3.73 15.14
N ALA A 194 -17.13 -2.53 15.43
CA ALA A 194 -16.01 -1.96 14.68
C ALA A 194 -14.71 -2.77 14.85
N LEU A 195 -14.46 -3.29 16.04
CA LEU A 195 -13.32 -4.19 16.30
C LEU A 195 -13.43 -5.50 15.54
N GLU A 196 -14.59 -6.14 15.57
CA GLU A 196 -14.84 -7.40 14.84
C GLU A 196 -14.54 -7.22 13.35
N LYS A 197 -15.05 -6.16 12.73
CA LYS A 197 -14.76 -5.82 11.32
C LYS A 197 -13.27 -5.59 11.04
N LEU A 198 -12.56 -4.89 11.94
CA LEU A 198 -11.13 -4.66 11.78
C LEU A 198 -10.31 -5.95 11.88
N TYR A 199 -10.71 -6.89 12.74
CA TYR A 199 -10.06 -8.20 12.83
C TYR A 199 -10.31 -9.05 11.59
N GLU A 200 -11.54 -9.07 11.07
CA GLU A 200 -11.86 -9.75 9.81
C GLU A 200 -11.01 -9.18 8.66
N GLU A 201 -10.94 -7.86 8.52
CA GLU A 201 -10.15 -7.19 7.50
C GLU A 201 -8.64 -7.48 7.65
N LEU A 202 -8.14 -7.56 8.88
CA LEU A 202 -6.75 -7.91 9.17
C LEU A 202 -6.42 -9.33 8.70
N GLU A 203 -7.26 -10.30 9.01
CA GLU A 203 -7.04 -11.69 8.62
C GLU A 203 -7.12 -11.87 7.09
N GLU A 204 -8.09 -11.24 6.43
CA GLU A 204 -8.18 -11.21 4.96
C GLU A 204 -6.91 -10.62 4.34
N THR A 205 -6.41 -9.50 4.90
CA THR A 205 -5.20 -8.83 4.40
C THR A 205 -3.95 -9.69 4.59
N LYS A 206 -3.84 -10.42 5.69
CA LYS A 206 -2.74 -11.37 5.93
C LYS A 206 -2.77 -12.54 4.94
N MET A 207 -3.95 -13.07 4.60
CA MET A 207 -4.07 -14.09 3.57
C MET A 207 -3.59 -13.58 2.21
N ILE A 208 -3.94 -12.35 1.83
CA ILE A 208 -3.43 -11.71 0.60
C ILE A 208 -1.91 -11.58 0.65
N TYR A 209 -1.34 -11.10 1.75
CA TYR A 209 0.12 -10.98 1.91
C TYR A 209 0.83 -12.31 1.66
N ASN A 210 0.32 -13.39 2.24
CA ASN A 210 0.89 -14.73 2.10
C ASN A 210 0.74 -15.31 0.68
N SER A 211 -0.19 -14.80 -0.11
CA SER A 211 -0.41 -15.23 -1.51
C SER A 211 0.48 -14.49 -2.53
N ILE A 212 1.23 -13.46 -2.11
CA ILE A 212 2.15 -12.69 -2.98
C ILE A 212 3.52 -13.41 -2.98
N GLU A 213 3.62 -14.51 -3.67
CA GLU A 213 4.89 -15.22 -3.90
C GLU A 213 5.58 -14.83 -5.22
#